data_5787402524c99abb556e8b74ecd5652f
#
_entry.id   5787402524c99abb556e8b74ecd5652f
#
_cell.length_a   1.000
_cell.length_b   1.000
_cell.length_c   1.000
_cell.angle_alpha   90.00
_cell.angle_beta   90.00
_cell.angle_gamma   90.00
#
_symmetry.space_group_name_H-M   'P 1'
#
loop_
_entity.id
_entity.type
_entity.pdbx_description
1 polymer ?
#
loop_
_entity_poly.entity_id
_entity_poly.type
_entity_poly.pdbx_seq_one_letter_code
_entity_poly.pdbx_strand_id
1 'polypeptide(L)'
;MDGILVGPDEGEKVWRGPRDHRILAELPELEVVELRFGPDFEGVEPHSHADHVDSFYVLEGEAEFVMADEVVRVGPGGYVAAPIGVVHGFRNAGDGDLRMLNVHAPNVGFAGRLRRA
;
A
#
# COMPACT_ATOMS: atom_id res chain seq x y z
N MET A 1 -27.19 3.67 -2.93
CA MET A 1 -26.36 2.51 -2.60
C MET A 1 -25.65 2.78 -1.27
N ASP A 2 -25.77 1.86 -0.34
CA ASP A 2 -25.14 2.04 0.97
C ASP A 2 -23.69 1.52 1.01
N GLY A 3 -23.27 0.87 -0.04
CA GLY A 3 -21.89 0.41 -0.17
C GLY A 3 -20.99 1.40 -0.89
N ILE A 4 -19.73 1.02 -1.06
CA ILE A 4 -18.74 1.81 -1.79
C ILE A 4 -18.48 1.13 -3.12
N LEU A 5 -18.54 1.91 -4.20
CA LEU A 5 -18.18 1.42 -5.55
C LEU A 5 -17.26 2.44 -6.20
N VAL A 6 -16.09 1.98 -6.62
CA VAL A 6 -15.10 2.82 -7.31
C VAL A 6 -14.71 2.09 -8.59
N GLY A 7 -14.99 2.70 -9.74
CA GLY A 7 -14.62 2.13 -11.03
C GLY A 7 -13.13 2.27 -11.32
N PRO A 8 -12.67 1.65 -12.43
CA PRO A 8 -11.23 1.59 -12.75
C PRO A 8 -10.55 2.96 -12.87
N ASP A 9 -11.29 3.97 -13.34
CA ASP A 9 -10.74 5.31 -13.57
C ASP A 9 -11.24 6.33 -12.55
N GLU A 10 -11.86 5.86 -11.49
CA GLU A 10 -12.46 6.70 -10.45
C GLU A 10 -11.59 6.71 -9.19
N GLY A 11 -12.05 7.46 -8.21
CA GLY A 11 -11.33 7.60 -6.95
C GLY A 11 -10.44 8.83 -6.93
N GLU A 12 -10.10 9.25 -5.74
CA GLU A 12 -9.27 10.43 -5.53
C GLU A 12 -7.79 10.06 -5.69
N LYS A 13 -7.09 10.77 -6.58
CA LYS A 13 -5.67 10.55 -6.80
C LYS A 13 -4.84 11.58 -6.04
N VAL A 14 -3.81 11.11 -5.35
CA VAL A 14 -2.83 11.97 -4.68
C VAL A 14 -1.45 11.57 -5.17
N TRP A 15 -0.81 12.47 -5.91
CA TRP A 15 0.47 12.22 -6.55
C TRP A 15 1.60 12.91 -5.80
N ARG A 16 2.71 12.17 -5.63
CA ARG A 16 3.89 12.68 -4.92
C ARG A 16 5.16 12.15 -5.60
N GLY A 17 5.51 12.74 -6.76
CA GLY A 17 6.71 12.34 -7.51
C GLY A 17 6.61 10.90 -8.03
N PRO A 18 7.55 10.02 -7.65
CA PRO A 18 7.50 8.62 -8.10
C PRO A 18 6.41 7.80 -7.40
N ARG A 19 5.62 8.42 -6.53
CA ARG A 19 4.55 7.77 -5.77
C ARG A 19 3.21 8.34 -6.19
N ASP A 20 2.30 7.46 -6.58
CA ASP A 20 0.93 7.82 -6.94
C ASP A 20 0.00 6.97 -6.10
N HIS A 21 -1.02 7.60 -5.55
CA HIS A 21 -1.98 6.95 -4.65
C HIS A 21 -3.38 7.21 -5.16
N ARG A 22 -4.19 6.16 -5.21
CA ARG A 22 -5.60 6.27 -5.56
C ARG A 22 -6.42 5.76 -4.38
N ILE A 23 -7.15 6.66 -3.71
CA ILE A 23 -7.92 6.34 -2.52
C ILE A 23 -9.22 5.66 -2.94
N LEU A 24 -9.45 4.46 -2.45
CA LEU A 24 -10.59 3.64 -2.84
C LEU A 24 -11.66 3.56 -1.75
N ALA A 25 -11.29 3.42 -0.50
CA ALA A 25 -12.25 3.31 0.60
C ALA A 25 -11.71 3.91 1.87
N GLU A 26 -12.59 4.63 2.58
CA GLU A 26 -12.29 5.18 3.91
C GLU A 26 -13.47 4.86 4.82
N LEU A 27 -13.36 3.74 5.54
CA LEU A 27 -14.34 3.31 6.53
C LEU A 27 -13.65 3.25 7.90
N PRO A 28 -14.38 3.31 9.00
CA PRO A 28 -13.73 3.14 10.32
C PRO A 28 -13.00 1.81 10.44
N GLU A 29 -13.52 0.74 9.83
CA GLU A 29 -13.00 -0.60 9.92
C GLU A 29 -11.78 -0.86 9.04
N LEU A 30 -11.65 -0.10 7.94
CA LEU A 30 -10.51 -0.23 7.05
C LEU A 30 -10.38 0.97 6.11
N GLU A 31 -9.19 1.16 5.57
CA GLU A 31 -8.99 2.04 4.42
C GLU A 31 -8.22 1.28 3.34
N VAL A 32 -8.55 1.55 2.08
CA VAL A 32 -7.93 0.89 0.93
C VAL A 32 -7.41 1.94 -0.03
N VAL A 33 -6.15 1.82 -0.38
CA VAL A 33 -5.47 2.74 -1.30
C VAL A 33 -4.71 1.91 -2.33
N GLU A 34 -4.87 2.24 -3.60
CA GLU A 34 -4.03 1.66 -4.64
C GLU A 34 -2.74 2.47 -4.71
N LEU A 35 -1.62 1.79 -4.60
CA LEU A 35 -0.29 2.38 -4.68
C LEU A 35 0.30 2.11 -6.06
N ARG A 36 0.91 3.15 -6.67
CA ARG A 36 1.70 2.98 -7.89
C ARG A 36 3.03 3.69 -7.65
N PHE A 37 4.08 2.92 -7.65
CA PHE A 37 5.44 3.43 -7.39
C PHE A 37 6.32 3.13 -8.60
N GLY A 38 6.95 4.17 -9.15
CA GLY A 38 7.87 4.02 -10.26
C GLY A 38 9.19 3.36 -9.84
N PRO A 39 10.04 3.01 -10.81
CA PRO A 39 11.33 2.37 -10.50
C PRO A 39 12.29 3.28 -9.72
N ASP A 40 12.06 4.60 -9.73
CA ASP A 40 12.88 5.55 -8.98
C ASP A 40 12.44 5.69 -7.52
N PHE A 41 11.42 4.96 -7.10
CA PHE A 41 10.96 4.97 -5.73
C PHE A 41 11.99 4.32 -4.81
N GLU A 42 12.44 5.06 -3.79
CA GLU A 42 13.50 4.61 -2.89
C GLU A 42 13.09 3.51 -1.92
N GLY A 43 11.79 3.32 -1.73
CA GLY A 43 11.28 2.31 -0.82
C GLY A 43 10.70 2.89 0.45
N VAL A 44 10.11 2.02 1.23
CA VAL A 44 9.60 2.31 2.56
C VAL A 44 10.49 1.59 3.56
N GLU A 45 11.13 2.38 4.44
CA GLU A 45 12.01 1.83 5.46
C GLU A 45 11.25 0.91 6.42
N PRO A 46 11.91 -0.13 6.94
CA PRO A 46 11.26 -1.01 7.91
C PRO A 46 10.72 -0.24 9.12
N HIS A 47 9.48 -0.52 9.45
CA HIS A 47 8.77 0.10 10.57
C HIS A 47 7.67 -0.85 11.05
N SER A 48 7.05 -0.55 12.18
CA SER A 48 5.93 -1.33 12.70
C SER A 48 4.80 -0.40 13.12
N HIS A 49 3.60 -0.96 13.18
CA HIS A 49 2.42 -0.24 13.63
C HIS A 49 1.84 -0.92 14.87
N ALA A 50 1.48 -0.12 15.88
CA ALA A 50 0.95 -0.63 17.14
C ALA A 50 -0.56 -0.79 17.13
N ASP A 51 -1.26 -0.27 16.13
CA ASP A 51 -2.70 -0.08 16.16
C ASP A 51 -3.44 -0.60 14.93
N HIS A 52 -2.75 -1.16 13.94
CA HIS A 52 -3.43 -1.67 12.75
C HIS A 52 -2.62 -2.73 12.03
N VAL A 53 -3.33 -3.53 11.24
CA VAL A 53 -2.73 -4.46 10.27
C VAL A 53 -2.48 -3.70 8.98
N ASP A 54 -1.32 -3.95 8.37
CA ASP A 54 -0.94 -3.36 7.09
C ASP A 54 -0.75 -4.49 6.07
N SER A 55 -1.49 -4.47 4.98
CA SER A 55 -1.42 -5.54 4.00
C SER A 55 -1.37 -5.01 2.57
N PHE A 56 -0.83 -5.85 1.67
CA PHE A 56 -0.54 -5.47 0.30
C PHE A 56 -0.84 -6.64 -0.63
N TYR A 57 -1.58 -6.35 -1.70
CA TYR A 57 -1.83 -7.30 -2.77
C TYR A 57 -1.18 -6.76 -4.04
N VAL A 58 -0.23 -7.49 -4.61
CA VAL A 58 0.52 -7.02 -5.79
C VAL A 58 -0.33 -7.22 -7.04
N LEU A 59 -0.51 -6.12 -7.79
CA LEU A 59 -1.27 -6.10 -9.05
C LEU A 59 -0.34 -6.13 -10.25
N GLU A 60 0.81 -5.47 -10.16
CA GLU A 60 1.74 -5.32 -11.29
C GLU A 60 3.13 -5.07 -10.73
N GLY A 61 4.14 -5.59 -11.43
CA GLY A 61 5.53 -5.37 -11.04
C GLY A 61 6.00 -6.36 -9.98
N GLU A 62 7.12 -6.04 -9.36
CA GLU A 62 7.74 -6.87 -8.34
C GLU A 62 8.11 -6.04 -7.13
N ALA A 63 7.75 -6.52 -5.96
CA ALA A 63 8.11 -5.89 -4.70
C ALA A 63 9.08 -6.80 -3.94
N GLU A 64 10.00 -6.18 -3.21
CA GLU A 64 10.80 -6.88 -2.22
C GLU A 64 10.38 -6.36 -0.86
N PHE A 65 9.87 -7.26 -0.02
CA PHE A 65 9.42 -6.92 1.32
C PHE A 65 10.43 -7.40 2.35
N VAL A 66 10.68 -6.54 3.33
CA VAL A 66 11.24 -6.97 4.60
C VAL A 66 10.05 -7.26 5.51
N MET A 67 9.98 -8.46 6.07
CA MET A 67 8.89 -8.88 6.95
C MET A 67 9.51 -9.57 8.16
N ALA A 68 9.44 -8.93 9.31
CA ALA A 68 10.18 -9.34 10.51
C ALA A 68 11.67 -9.39 10.17
N ASP A 69 12.29 -10.57 10.20
CA ASP A 69 13.70 -10.77 9.88
C ASP A 69 13.93 -11.45 8.52
N GLU A 70 12.87 -11.55 7.71
CA GLU A 70 12.95 -12.19 6.39
C GLU A 70 12.83 -11.17 5.28
N VAL A 71 13.45 -11.48 4.14
CA VAL A 71 13.32 -10.72 2.90
C VAL A 71 12.63 -11.62 1.89
N VAL A 72 11.49 -11.16 1.37
CA VAL A 72 10.70 -11.94 0.42
C VAL A 72 10.40 -11.11 -0.82
N ARG A 73 10.40 -11.78 -1.98
CA ARG A 73 10.06 -11.16 -3.24
C ARG A 73 8.66 -11.60 -3.65
N VAL A 74 7.82 -10.63 -4.06
CA VAL A 74 6.41 -10.87 -4.34
C VAL A 74 6.06 -10.22 -5.67
N GLY A 75 5.54 -11.03 -6.59
CA GLY A 75 5.03 -10.58 -7.88
C GLY A 75 3.50 -10.54 -7.93
N PRO A 76 2.93 -10.27 -9.13
CA PRO A 76 1.49 -10.14 -9.30
C PRO A 76 0.72 -11.36 -8.77
N GLY A 77 -0.36 -11.09 -8.03
CA GLY A 77 -1.17 -12.13 -7.40
C GLY A 77 -0.69 -12.53 -6.02
N GLY A 78 0.47 -12.02 -5.57
CA GLY A 78 0.98 -12.30 -4.24
C GLY A 78 0.41 -11.33 -3.19
N TYR A 79 0.36 -11.80 -1.95
CA TYR A 79 -0.21 -11.05 -0.84
C TYR A 79 0.70 -11.11 0.37
N VAL A 80 0.88 -9.97 1.00
CA VAL A 80 1.72 -9.83 2.20
C VAL A 80 0.91 -9.09 3.25
N ALA A 81 0.91 -9.60 4.47
CA ALA A 81 0.25 -8.93 5.59
C ALA A 81 1.22 -8.81 6.76
N ALA A 82 1.31 -7.60 7.30
CA ALA A 82 2.06 -7.32 8.52
C ALA A 82 1.06 -7.17 9.67
N PRO A 83 0.97 -8.17 10.56
CA PRO A 83 0.16 -8.03 11.77
C PRO A 83 0.64 -6.87 12.65
N ILE A 84 -0.19 -6.47 13.60
CA ILE A 84 0.16 -5.43 14.56
C ILE A 84 1.50 -5.78 15.22
N GLY A 85 2.42 -4.81 15.23
CA GLY A 85 3.72 -4.94 15.88
C GLY A 85 4.80 -5.59 15.02
N VAL A 86 4.47 -6.14 13.85
CA VAL A 86 5.46 -6.79 13.00
C VAL A 86 6.18 -5.76 12.13
N VAL A 87 7.50 -5.76 12.19
CA VAL A 87 8.34 -4.85 11.40
C VAL A 87 8.25 -5.22 9.92
N HIS A 88 8.01 -4.22 9.09
CA HIS A 88 7.90 -4.42 7.64
C HIS A 88 8.33 -3.17 6.87
N GLY A 89 8.76 -3.39 5.65
CA GLY A 89 9.10 -2.36 4.69
C GLY A 89 9.16 -2.98 3.30
N PHE A 90 9.29 -2.15 2.26
CA PHE A 90 9.35 -2.69 0.90
C PHE A 90 10.02 -1.71 -0.06
N ARG A 91 10.38 -2.24 -1.22
CA ARG A 91 10.87 -1.45 -2.34
C ARG A 91 10.37 -2.03 -3.66
N ASN A 92 10.38 -1.20 -4.69
CA ASN A 92 10.15 -1.67 -6.05
C ASN A 92 11.41 -2.41 -6.50
N ALA A 93 11.28 -3.69 -6.80
CA ALA A 93 12.40 -4.55 -7.18
C ALA A 93 12.44 -4.82 -8.68
N GLY A 94 11.51 -4.25 -9.45
CA GLY A 94 11.44 -4.44 -10.89
C GLY A 94 11.93 -3.23 -11.67
N ASP A 95 11.79 -3.30 -12.99
CA ASP A 95 12.23 -2.26 -13.91
C ASP A 95 11.10 -1.28 -14.27
N GLY A 96 9.87 -1.64 -13.99
CA GLY A 96 8.69 -0.83 -14.27
C GLY A 96 7.96 -0.44 -13.00
N ASP A 97 6.72 -0.01 -13.18
CA ASP A 97 5.89 0.39 -12.04
C ASP A 97 5.54 -0.81 -11.16
N LEU A 98 5.50 -0.56 -9.87
CA LEU A 98 4.94 -1.49 -8.88
C LEU A 98 3.56 -0.96 -8.51
N ARG A 99 2.52 -1.79 -8.72
CA ARG A 99 1.15 -1.46 -8.32
C ARG A 99 0.66 -2.46 -7.30
N MET A 100 0.10 -1.95 -6.21
CA MET A 100 -0.41 -2.77 -5.11
C MET A 100 -1.68 -2.17 -4.54
N LEU A 101 -2.57 -3.03 -4.04
CA LEU A 101 -3.61 -2.59 -3.11
C LEU A 101 -3.03 -2.64 -1.71
N ASN A 102 -3.18 -1.54 -0.99
CA ASN A 102 -2.74 -1.43 0.40
C ASN A 102 -3.98 -1.28 1.28
N VAL A 103 -4.11 -2.13 2.28
CA VAL A 103 -5.24 -2.12 3.22
C VAL A 103 -4.72 -1.91 4.63
N HIS A 104 -5.25 -0.90 5.31
CA HIS A 104 -5.05 -0.69 6.74
C HIS A 104 -6.33 -1.04 7.48
N ALA A 105 -6.26 -1.88 8.49
CA ALA A 105 -7.41 -2.29 9.29
C ALA A 105 -7.04 -2.28 10.77
N PRO A 106 -7.67 -1.40 11.57
CA PRO A 106 -8.67 -0.40 11.18
C PRO A 106 -8.08 0.78 10.42
N ASN A 107 -8.93 1.70 10.00
CA ASN A 107 -8.51 2.96 9.38
C ASN A 107 -7.72 3.79 10.40
N VAL A 108 -6.55 4.27 10.00
CA VAL A 108 -5.66 5.06 10.86
C VAL A 108 -5.37 6.45 10.28
N GLY A 109 -6.15 6.87 9.28
CA GLY A 109 -6.03 8.19 8.70
C GLY A 109 -4.92 8.35 7.67
N PHE A 110 -4.48 7.27 7.06
CA PHE A 110 -3.42 7.29 6.05
C PHE A 110 -3.82 8.18 4.86
N ALA A 111 -5.03 8.01 4.33
CA ALA A 111 -5.53 8.84 3.23
C ALA A 111 -5.53 10.33 3.60
N GLY A 112 -5.93 10.65 4.82
CA GLY A 112 -5.90 12.03 5.31
C GLY A 112 -4.49 12.60 5.35
N ARG A 113 -3.51 11.80 5.76
CA ARG A 113 -2.11 12.21 5.75
C ARG A 113 -1.59 12.42 4.34
N LEU A 114 -1.98 11.58 3.39
CA LEU A 114 -1.60 11.74 1.98
C LEU A 114 -2.06 13.10 1.44
N ARG A 115 -3.29 13.49 1.77
CA ARG A 115 -3.85 14.77 1.30
C ARG A 115 -3.12 15.97 1.85
N ARG A 116 -2.54 15.85 3.03
CA ARG A 116 -1.85 16.95 3.72
C ARG A 116 -0.36 17.00 3.44
N ALA A 117 0.19 15.97 2.90
CA ALA A 117 1.62 15.86 2.68
C ALA A 117 2.13 16.81 1.59
#